data_42e5d30ed7e66cc9f77738a6ad4efb36
#
_entry.id   42e5d30ed7e66cc9f77738a6ad4efb36
#
_cell.length_a   1.000
_cell.length_b   1.000
_cell.length_c   1.000
_cell.angle_alpha   90.00
_cell.angle_beta   90.00
_cell.angle_gamma   90.00
#
_symmetry.space_group_name_H-M   'P 1'
#
loop_
_entity.id
_entity.type
_entity.pdbx_description
1 polymer ?
#
loop_
_entity_poly.entity_id
_entity_poly.type
_entity_poly.pdbx_seq_one_letter_code
_entity_poly.pdbx_strand_id
1 'polypeptide(L)'
;MAKTVLAVNAGSSSVKITFYTFENPPKAIADAQISGITAPPPALKFQRTGSTKHQEKLQEKLSTPQDAFKYLLKRCFDDPELSEVASESDLAYICHRVVHGGDYQDSVEINDDTMHHLEALEDLAPLHNFSALEIIRLCRKELPSVPSITFFDSAFHHTMPDYVRTYPIDQTIAKANGLRKYGFHGISYSFILRSVAEFLQKPQEKTNLIVMHIGSGASICVIKEGKSIDTSMGLTPLAGLPGATRSGDIDPSLVFHYTSDAGKLSPTATKEMHISTAEEILNKKSGWKALTGTTDFAEIAVESPPSEAHKLAFDILVDRILGYIGNYYVKLGGEVDALVFAGGIGEKSALLRRTLSEKCKSLGIAIDSEANDKGPEDDETVKDISKGAGKGPRVLICQTNEQFALTQARDNDEWLTCNLGLGPVKISLD
;
A
#
# COMPACT_ATOMS: atom_id res chain seq x y z
N MET A 1 1.44 25.92 20.63
CA MET A 1 1.47 24.47 20.86
C MET A 1 2.23 23.81 19.71
N ALA A 2 2.89 22.68 19.95
CA ALA A 2 3.52 21.92 18.87
C ALA A 2 2.44 21.46 17.90
N LYS A 3 2.63 21.67 16.61
CA LYS A 3 1.67 21.21 15.60
C LYS A 3 1.81 19.70 15.35
N THR A 4 0.74 19.11 14.85
CA THR A 4 0.69 17.67 14.53
C THR A 4 0.43 17.46 13.04
N VAL A 5 0.67 16.25 12.57
CA VAL A 5 0.38 15.81 11.19
C VAL A 5 -0.66 14.70 11.24
N LEU A 6 -1.69 14.82 10.42
CA LEU A 6 -2.73 13.81 10.26
C LEU A 6 -2.46 12.99 8.99
N ALA A 7 -2.16 11.71 9.14
CA ALA A 7 -2.05 10.77 8.01
C ALA A 7 -3.38 10.02 7.82
N VAL A 8 -3.87 10.00 6.57
CA VAL A 8 -5.17 9.40 6.21
C VAL A 8 -5.00 8.36 5.11
N ASN A 9 -5.55 7.18 5.35
CA ASN A 9 -5.65 6.11 4.36
C ASN A 9 -7.12 5.67 4.28
N ALA A 10 -7.78 6.03 3.20
CA ALA A 10 -9.20 5.78 2.98
C ALA A 10 -9.43 4.79 1.84
N GLY A 11 -10.12 3.69 2.14
CA GLY A 11 -10.65 2.73 1.17
C GLY A 11 -12.17 2.63 1.27
N SER A 12 -12.79 1.93 0.34
CA SER A 12 -14.26 1.78 0.30
C SER A 12 -14.85 1.07 1.53
N SER A 13 -14.08 0.19 2.19
CA SER A 13 -14.55 -0.61 3.33
C SER A 13 -13.94 -0.22 4.67
N SER A 14 -12.94 0.67 4.67
CA SER A 14 -12.25 1.08 5.90
C SER A 14 -11.60 2.45 5.73
N VAL A 15 -11.52 3.18 6.85
CA VAL A 15 -10.75 4.41 6.96
C VAL A 15 -9.82 4.27 8.15
N LYS A 16 -8.55 4.59 7.95
CA LYS A 16 -7.53 4.65 8.97
C LYS A 16 -6.94 6.06 9.03
N ILE A 17 -6.81 6.60 10.25
CA ILE A 17 -6.11 7.85 10.52
C ILE A 17 -5.06 7.63 11.60
N THR A 18 -3.94 8.37 11.50
CA THR A 18 -2.91 8.38 12.54
C THR A 18 -2.40 9.81 12.71
N PHE A 19 -2.31 10.26 13.94
CA PHE A 19 -1.70 11.54 14.29
C PHE A 19 -0.24 11.34 14.64
N TYR A 20 0.61 12.23 14.15
CA TYR A 20 2.05 12.24 14.41
C TYR A 20 2.50 13.60 14.91
N THR A 21 3.59 13.59 15.69
CA THR A 21 4.31 14.84 16.04
C THR A 21 4.87 15.47 14.77
N PHE A 22 4.97 16.82 14.80
CA PHE A 22 5.64 17.58 13.73
C PHE A 22 7.15 17.67 14.02
N GLU A 23 7.78 16.53 14.22
CA GLU A 23 9.21 16.34 14.52
C GLU A 23 9.86 15.46 13.45
N ASN A 24 11.17 15.42 13.41
CA ASN A 24 11.93 14.50 12.56
C ASN A 24 12.85 13.64 13.43
N PRO A 25 12.69 12.30 13.50
CA PRO A 25 11.58 11.53 12.92
C PRO A 25 10.23 11.78 13.62
N PRO A 26 9.11 11.71 12.89
CA PRO A 26 7.79 11.87 13.46
C PRO A 26 7.44 10.70 14.40
N LYS A 27 6.77 11.00 15.53
CA LYS A 27 6.32 9.98 16.49
C LYS A 27 4.82 9.86 16.43
N ALA A 28 4.29 8.65 16.41
CA ALA A 28 2.86 8.43 16.48
C ALA A 28 2.30 8.92 17.83
N ILE A 29 1.16 9.61 17.78
CA ILE A 29 0.42 10.10 18.95
C ILE A 29 -0.79 9.20 19.19
N ALA A 30 -1.60 8.99 18.14
CA ALA A 30 -2.77 8.13 18.19
C ALA A 30 -3.05 7.49 16.84
N ASP A 31 -3.56 6.26 16.87
CA ASP A 31 -3.99 5.48 15.70
C ASP A 31 -5.47 5.13 15.84
N ALA A 32 -6.26 5.40 14.81
CA ALA A 32 -7.68 5.12 14.81
C ALA A 32 -8.13 4.57 13.46
N GLN A 33 -8.96 3.52 13.49
CA GLN A 33 -9.45 2.85 12.29
C GLN A 33 -10.91 2.44 12.46
N ILE A 34 -11.71 2.67 11.42
CA ILE A 34 -13.00 2.02 11.24
C ILE A 34 -12.90 1.06 10.06
N SER A 35 -13.38 -0.16 10.26
CA SER A 35 -13.49 -1.20 9.23
C SER A 35 -14.91 -1.76 9.18
N GLY A 36 -15.24 -2.48 8.09
CA GLY A 36 -16.57 -3.05 7.92
C GLY A 36 -17.65 -2.04 7.51
N ILE A 37 -17.28 -0.90 6.92
CA ILE A 37 -18.22 0.13 6.45
C ILE A 37 -19.24 -0.48 5.47
N THR A 38 -18.78 -1.36 4.59
CA THR A 38 -19.64 -2.06 3.60
C THR A 38 -20.23 -3.38 4.10
N ALA A 39 -19.91 -3.79 5.34
CA ALA A 39 -20.37 -5.03 5.98
C ALA A 39 -20.69 -4.78 7.46
N PRO A 40 -21.78 -4.07 7.76
CA PRO A 40 -22.20 -3.71 9.13
C PRO A 40 -22.35 -4.91 10.07
N PRO A 41 -22.12 -4.75 11.39
CA PRO A 41 -21.75 -3.49 12.07
C PRO A 41 -20.27 -3.12 11.87
N PRO A 42 -19.96 -1.81 11.70
CA PRO A 42 -18.58 -1.36 11.61
C PRO A 42 -17.83 -1.56 12.92
N ALA A 43 -16.52 -1.79 12.82
CA ALA A 43 -15.64 -2.00 13.97
C ALA A 43 -14.63 -0.86 14.10
N LEU A 44 -14.59 -0.24 15.28
CA LEU A 44 -13.58 0.75 15.66
C LEU A 44 -12.36 0.03 16.28
N LYS A 45 -11.17 0.45 15.89
CA LYS A 45 -9.92 0.23 16.61
C LYS A 45 -9.33 1.58 16.92
N PHE A 46 -8.97 1.81 18.18
CA PHE A 46 -8.40 3.05 18.64
C PHE A 46 -7.25 2.78 19.62
N GLN A 47 -6.15 3.50 19.48
CA GLN A 47 -5.00 3.37 20.36
C GLN A 47 -4.25 4.70 20.46
N ARG A 48 -4.03 5.19 21.67
CA ARG A 48 -3.05 6.23 21.96
C ARG A 48 -1.68 5.59 22.16
N THR A 49 -0.63 6.29 21.81
CA THR A 49 0.74 5.80 22.05
C THR A 49 0.95 5.55 23.52
N GLY A 50 1.50 4.39 23.88
CA GLY A 50 1.69 3.96 25.27
C GLY A 50 0.44 3.43 25.98
N SER A 51 -0.73 3.40 25.31
CA SER A 51 -1.96 2.85 25.88
C SER A 51 -2.32 1.48 25.30
N THR A 52 -3.22 0.77 25.99
CA THR A 52 -3.80 -0.46 25.45
C THR A 52 -4.74 -0.16 24.29
N LYS A 53 -4.71 -1.03 23.28
CA LYS A 53 -5.58 -0.95 22.12
C LYS A 53 -7.03 -1.18 22.52
N HIS A 54 -7.90 -0.23 22.20
CA HIS A 54 -9.34 -0.37 22.33
C HIS A 54 -9.95 -0.87 21.02
N GLN A 55 -10.86 -1.83 21.10
CA GLN A 55 -11.57 -2.35 19.94
C GLN A 55 -13.03 -2.61 20.30
N GLU A 56 -13.96 -2.09 19.48
CA GLU A 56 -15.39 -2.28 19.69
C GLU A 56 -16.15 -2.34 18.36
N LYS A 57 -17.35 -2.95 18.39
CA LYS A 57 -18.33 -2.86 17.31
C LYS A 57 -19.23 -1.66 17.56
N LEU A 58 -19.31 -0.79 16.56
CA LEU A 58 -20.11 0.43 16.67
C LEU A 58 -21.60 0.12 16.46
N GLN A 59 -22.45 0.78 17.23
CA GLN A 59 -23.90 0.75 17.02
C GLN A 59 -24.35 1.81 15.98
N GLU A 60 -23.52 2.83 15.78
CA GLU A 60 -23.74 3.89 14.80
C GLU A 60 -23.70 3.33 13.38
N LYS A 61 -24.64 3.77 12.56
CA LYS A 61 -24.66 3.44 11.15
C LYS A 61 -23.71 4.35 10.40
N LEU A 62 -22.49 3.88 10.15
CA LEU A 62 -21.51 4.52 9.28
C LEU A 62 -21.58 3.86 7.91
N SER A 63 -22.11 4.59 6.92
CA SER A 63 -22.43 4.02 5.60
C SER A 63 -21.42 4.41 4.53
N THR A 64 -20.60 5.41 4.80
CA THR A 64 -19.61 5.96 3.84
C THR A 64 -18.25 6.15 4.50
N PRO A 65 -17.17 6.19 3.71
CA PRO A 65 -15.85 6.59 4.22
C PRO A 65 -15.85 7.98 4.89
N GLN A 66 -16.67 8.90 4.39
CA GLN A 66 -16.82 10.25 4.97
C GLN A 66 -17.42 10.20 6.39
N ASP A 67 -18.48 9.37 6.60
CA ASP A 67 -19.06 9.18 7.92
C ASP A 67 -18.03 8.61 8.89
N ALA A 68 -17.27 7.61 8.44
CA ALA A 68 -16.22 6.99 9.23
C ALA A 68 -15.10 7.99 9.58
N PHE A 69 -14.66 8.79 8.61
CA PHE A 69 -13.63 9.80 8.85
C PHE A 69 -14.09 10.87 9.86
N LYS A 70 -15.30 11.42 9.69
CA LYS A 70 -15.89 12.39 10.65
C LYS A 70 -15.98 11.81 12.06
N TYR A 71 -16.41 10.57 12.16
CA TYR A 71 -16.49 9.87 13.45
C TYR A 71 -15.10 9.74 14.11
N LEU A 72 -14.10 9.30 13.33
CA LEU A 72 -12.73 9.14 13.83
C LEU A 72 -12.13 10.49 14.26
N LEU A 73 -12.29 11.53 13.45
CA LEU A 73 -11.76 12.85 13.74
C LEU A 73 -12.39 13.42 15.02
N LYS A 74 -13.72 13.34 15.12
CA LYS A 74 -14.45 13.78 16.31
C LYS A 74 -14.01 13.00 17.55
N ARG A 75 -13.88 11.66 17.45
CA ARG A 75 -13.44 10.80 18.53
C ARG A 75 -12.06 11.16 19.05
N CYS A 76 -11.15 11.59 18.16
CA CYS A 76 -9.81 12.04 18.54
C CYS A 76 -9.83 13.44 19.16
N PHE A 77 -10.56 14.40 18.59
CA PHE A 77 -10.65 15.77 19.11
C PHE A 77 -11.36 15.86 20.45
N ASP A 78 -12.34 14.99 20.71
CA ASP A 78 -13.08 14.92 21.97
C ASP A 78 -12.34 14.12 23.06
N ASP A 79 -11.18 13.55 22.75
CA ASP A 79 -10.44 12.72 23.72
C ASP A 79 -9.59 13.60 24.65
N PRO A 80 -9.92 13.67 25.94
CA PRO A 80 -9.24 14.56 26.89
C PRO A 80 -7.76 14.19 27.14
N GLU A 81 -7.37 12.95 26.78
CA GLU A 81 -5.99 12.49 26.92
C GLU A 81 -5.15 12.72 25.63
N LEU A 82 -5.75 13.31 24.59
CA LEU A 82 -5.07 13.73 23.36
C LEU A 82 -4.98 15.25 23.28
N SER A 83 -4.36 15.86 24.30
CA SER A 83 -4.24 17.34 24.39
C SER A 83 -3.50 17.99 23.22
N GLU A 84 -2.65 17.21 22.52
CA GLU A 84 -1.90 17.63 21.32
C GLU A 84 -2.78 17.73 20.07
N VAL A 85 -4.00 17.19 20.12
CA VAL A 85 -4.92 17.05 18.97
C VAL A 85 -6.34 17.41 19.40
N ALA A 86 -6.52 18.59 19.99
CA ALA A 86 -7.83 19.02 20.50
C ALA A 86 -8.69 19.70 19.42
N SER A 87 -8.09 20.19 18.33
CA SER A 87 -8.80 20.93 17.28
C SER A 87 -8.03 20.97 15.96
N GLU A 88 -8.68 21.51 14.91
CA GLU A 88 -8.03 21.73 13.61
C GLU A 88 -6.82 22.67 13.68
N SER A 89 -6.81 23.62 14.65
CA SER A 89 -5.70 24.56 14.82
C SER A 89 -4.39 23.88 15.25
N ASP A 90 -4.46 22.67 15.77
CA ASP A 90 -3.31 21.86 16.18
C ASP A 90 -2.67 21.11 15.00
N LEU A 91 -3.37 21.05 13.85
CA LEU A 91 -2.87 20.40 12.64
C LEU A 91 -1.96 21.33 11.83
N ALA A 92 -0.81 20.82 11.40
CA ALA A 92 0.06 21.49 10.44
C ALA A 92 -0.43 21.24 9.01
N TYR A 93 -0.70 19.96 8.68
CA TYR A 93 -1.23 19.51 7.41
C TYR A 93 -1.82 18.10 7.53
N ILE A 94 -2.57 17.70 6.49
CA ILE A 94 -3.16 16.37 6.34
C ILE A 94 -2.47 15.68 5.17
N CYS A 95 -1.92 14.49 5.42
CA CYS A 95 -1.32 13.63 4.41
C CYS A 95 -2.33 12.58 3.95
N HIS A 96 -2.67 12.59 2.66
CA HIS A 96 -3.61 11.64 2.08
C HIS A 96 -2.86 10.62 1.20
N ARG A 97 -3.14 9.33 1.40
CA ARG A 97 -2.77 8.30 0.43
C ARG A 97 -3.76 8.30 -0.71
N VAL A 98 -3.27 8.42 -1.93
CA VAL A 98 -4.01 8.25 -3.18
C VAL A 98 -3.33 7.13 -3.98
N VAL A 99 -4.11 6.15 -4.42
CA VAL A 99 -3.54 4.97 -5.07
C VAL A 99 -2.94 5.32 -6.42
N HIS A 100 -3.69 5.99 -7.29
CA HIS A 100 -3.27 6.33 -8.64
C HIS A 100 -2.98 7.82 -8.80
N GLY A 101 -1.72 8.17 -8.94
CA GLY A 101 -1.27 9.55 -9.11
C GLY A 101 -0.98 9.95 -10.57
N GLY A 102 -1.27 9.08 -11.55
CA GLY A 102 -0.98 9.39 -12.96
C GLY A 102 0.49 9.67 -13.20
N ASP A 103 0.76 10.85 -13.73
CA ASP A 103 2.12 11.31 -14.04
C ASP A 103 2.81 12.05 -12.90
N TYR A 104 2.15 12.21 -11.75
CA TYR A 104 2.80 12.75 -10.56
C TYR A 104 3.92 11.82 -10.08
N GLN A 105 5.12 12.39 -9.93
CA GLN A 105 6.33 11.68 -9.49
C GLN A 105 6.60 11.89 -7.99
N ASP A 106 6.05 12.98 -7.44
CA ASP A 106 6.21 13.38 -6.05
C ASP A 106 4.85 13.65 -5.41
N SER A 107 4.85 13.90 -4.10
CA SER A 107 3.68 14.38 -3.38
C SER A 107 3.28 15.78 -3.88
N VAL A 108 1.98 16.09 -3.83
CA VAL A 108 1.46 17.39 -4.25
C VAL A 108 0.50 17.96 -3.21
N GLU A 109 0.54 19.29 -3.04
CA GLU A 109 -0.49 20.02 -2.30
C GLU A 109 -1.78 20.10 -3.11
N ILE A 110 -2.91 19.91 -2.45
CA ILE A 110 -4.23 19.98 -3.08
C ILE A 110 -4.70 21.43 -3.18
N ASN A 111 -4.81 21.88 -4.40
CA ASN A 111 -5.52 23.07 -4.84
C ASN A 111 -6.60 22.70 -5.87
N ASP A 112 -7.21 23.69 -6.54
CA ASP A 112 -8.26 23.41 -7.53
C ASP A 112 -7.72 22.67 -8.75
N ASP A 113 -6.52 23.03 -9.25
CA ASP A 113 -5.90 22.41 -10.43
C ASP A 113 -5.50 20.96 -10.14
N THR A 114 -4.83 20.73 -9.00
CA THR A 114 -4.43 19.37 -8.61
C THR A 114 -5.64 18.48 -8.31
N MET A 115 -6.71 19.03 -7.71
CA MET A 115 -7.94 18.31 -7.48
C MET A 115 -8.61 17.90 -8.79
N HIS A 116 -8.73 18.84 -9.74
CA HIS A 116 -9.28 18.55 -11.06
C HIS A 116 -8.47 17.49 -11.83
N HIS A 117 -7.14 17.55 -11.74
CA HIS A 117 -6.27 16.52 -12.35
C HIS A 117 -6.51 15.15 -11.74
N LEU A 118 -6.62 15.05 -10.41
CA LEU A 118 -6.90 13.76 -9.72
C LEU A 118 -8.28 13.22 -10.04
N GLU A 119 -9.28 14.08 -10.21
CA GLU A 119 -10.62 13.70 -10.68
C GLU A 119 -10.59 13.12 -12.09
N ALA A 120 -9.80 13.69 -13.01
CA ALA A 120 -9.61 13.14 -14.34
C ALA A 120 -8.93 11.76 -14.34
N LEU A 121 -8.09 11.47 -13.34
CA LEU A 121 -7.47 10.13 -13.16
C LEU A 121 -8.43 9.10 -12.55
N GLU A 122 -9.57 9.52 -12.00
CA GLU A 122 -10.53 8.62 -11.39
C GLU A 122 -11.06 7.59 -12.40
N ASP A 123 -11.19 7.96 -13.67
CA ASP A 123 -11.61 7.06 -14.76
C ASP A 123 -10.63 5.89 -14.99
N LEU A 124 -9.33 6.05 -14.65
CA LEU A 124 -8.34 4.98 -14.78
C LEU A 124 -8.39 3.96 -13.62
N ALA A 125 -8.77 4.39 -12.43
CA ALA A 125 -8.81 3.53 -11.25
C ALA A 125 -9.95 3.91 -10.27
N PRO A 126 -11.22 3.89 -10.73
CA PRO A 126 -12.35 4.38 -9.95
C PRO A 126 -12.53 3.65 -8.62
N LEU A 127 -12.29 2.33 -8.60
CA LEU A 127 -12.38 1.51 -7.38
C LEU A 127 -11.34 1.86 -6.31
N HIS A 128 -10.28 2.57 -6.67
CA HIS A 128 -9.14 2.85 -5.81
C HIS A 128 -9.05 4.31 -5.37
N ASN A 129 -9.31 5.26 -6.27
CA ASN A 129 -9.17 6.69 -5.98
C ASN A 129 -10.43 7.32 -5.37
N PHE A 130 -11.62 6.87 -5.75
CA PHE A 130 -12.88 7.48 -5.34
C PHE A 130 -12.96 7.80 -3.83
N SER A 131 -12.72 6.81 -2.98
CA SER A 131 -12.83 7.00 -1.53
C SER A 131 -11.81 8.01 -0.97
N ALA A 132 -10.60 8.04 -1.52
CA ALA A 132 -9.57 8.99 -1.09
C ALA A 132 -9.94 10.43 -1.51
N LEU A 133 -10.42 10.62 -2.74
CA LEU A 133 -10.84 11.92 -3.25
C LEU A 133 -12.03 12.48 -2.48
N GLU A 134 -12.99 11.64 -2.11
CA GLU A 134 -14.12 12.04 -1.26
C GLU A 134 -13.67 12.55 0.13
N ILE A 135 -12.65 11.90 0.73
CA ILE A 135 -12.08 12.39 1.99
C ILE A 135 -11.32 13.70 1.79
N ILE A 136 -10.59 13.85 0.69
CA ILE A 136 -9.88 15.10 0.37
C ILE A 136 -10.89 16.26 0.20
N ARG A 137 -11.98 16.04 -0.55
CA ARG A 137 -13.07 17.04 -0.69
C ARG A 137 -13.67 17.41 0.67
N LEU A 138 -13.87 16.42 1.52
CA LEU A 138 -14.37 16.62 2.87
C LEU A 138 -13.40 17.45 3.72
N CYS A 139 -12.10 17.13 3.72
CA CYS A 139 -11.08 17.89 4.45
C CYS A 139 -11.00 19.36 3.98
N ARG A 140 -11.02 19.61 2.66
CA ARG A 140 -11.05 20.97 2.12
C ARG A 140 -12.25 21.77 2.58
N LYS A 141 -13.39 21.11 2.78
CA LYS A 141 -14.64 21.75 3.23
C LYS A 141 -14.68 21.98 4.73
N GLU A 142 -14.35 20.95 5.53
CA GLU A 142 -14.52 20.94 6.98
C GLU A 142 -13.29 21.49 7.73
N LEU A 143 -12.10 21.44 7.10
CA LEU A 143 -10.81 21.85 7.65
C LEU A 143 -10.08 22.80 6.69
N PRO A 144 -10.71 23.90 6.25
CA PRO A 144 -10.20 24.74 5.15
C PRO A 144 -8.88 25.47 5.49
N SER A 145 -8.54 25.58 6.77
CA SER A 145 -7.29 26.20 7.23
C SER A 145 -6.10 25.25 7.22
N VAL A 146 -6.33 23.93 7.01
CA VAL A 146 -5.29 22.91 7.08
C VAL A 146 -4.93 22.42 5.67
N PRO A 147 -3.70 22.64 5.18
CA PRO A 147 -3.28 22.16 3.87
C PRO A 147 -3.39 20.65 3.77
N SER A 148 -3.88 20.16 2.63
CA SER A 148 -3.93 18.73 2.28
C SER A 148 -2.83 18.40 1.29
N ILE A 149 -2.03 17.37 1.58
CA ILE A 149 -0.93 16.89 0.74
C ILE A 149 -1.23 15.44 0.34
N THR A 150 -1.10 15.13 -0.93
CA THR A 150 -1.32 13.77 -1.45
C THR A 150 -0.02 13.06 -1.75
N PHE A 151 0.00 11.78 -1.43
CA PHE A 151 1.09 10.85 -1.69
C PHE A 151 0.54 9.70 -2.54
N PHE A 152 1.29 9.27 -3.54
CA PHE A 152 0.82 8.34 -4.55
C PHE A 152 1.53 7.01 -4.48
N ASP A 153 0.75 5.91 -4.50
CA ASP A 153 1.33 4.58 -4.59
C ASP A 153 2.10 4.37 -5.90
N SER A 154 1.71 5.08 -6.97
CA SER A 154 2.38 4.99 -8.27
C SER A 154 3.69 5.78 -8.36
N ALA A 155 3.91 6.78 -7.50
CA ALA A 155 5.05 7.71 -7.64
C ALA A 155 6.41 7.01 -7.57
N PHE A 156 6.61 6.05 -6.66
CA PHE A 156 7.87 5.31 -6.52
C PHE A 156 8.33 4.62 -7.81
N HIS A 157 7.38 4.28 -8.68
CA HIS A 157 7.64 3.55 -9.91
C HIS A 157 7.91 4.43 -11.13
N HIS A 158 7.99 5.76 -10.97
CA HIS A 158 8.29 6.67 -12.08
C HIS A 158 9.64 6.39 -12.75
N THR A 159 10.56 5.74 -12.03
CA THR A 159 11.89 5.36 -12.51
C THR A 159 11.92 4.12 -13.40
N MET A 160 10.80 3.44 -13.60
CA MET A 160 10.73 2.30 -14.53
C MET A 160 11.09 2.74 -15.96
N PRO A 161 11.96 1.96 -16.66
CA PRO A 161 12.29 2.24 -18.05
C PRO A 161 11.08 2.20 -18.98
N ASP A 162 11.10 2.97 -20.06
CA ASP A 162 10.00 3.04 -21.04
C ASP A 162 9.61 1.67 -21.61
N TYR A 163 10.57 0.79 -21.88
CA TYR A 163 10.31 -0.55 -22.40
C TYR A 163 9.64 -1.49 -21.38
N VAL A 164 9.63 -1.13 -20.09
CA VAL A 164 8.90 -1.86 -19.02
C VAL A 164 7.48 -1.31 -18.86
N ARG A 165 7.34 0.02 -18.91
CA ARG A 165 6.05 0.67 -18.65
C ARG A 165 5.13 0.77 -19.86
N THR A 166 5.65 0.53 -21.10
CA THR A 166 4.87 0.64 -22.34
C THR A 166 4.17 -0.67 -22.66
N TYR A 167 2.86 -0.63 -22.85
CA TYR A 167 2.12 -1.75 -23.43
C TYR A 167 2.28 -1.75 -24.95
N PRO A 168 2.46 -2.92 -25.60
CA PRO A 168 2.61 -3.03 -27.06
C PRO A 168 1.26 -2.96 -27.78
N ILE A 169 0.57 -1.83 -27.64
CA ILE A 169 -0.70 -1.48 -28.27
C ILE A 169 -0.53 -0.21 -29.10
N ASP A 170 -1.58 0.27 -29.79
CA ASP A 170 -1.53 1.53 -30.52
C ASP A 170 -1.10 2.68 -29.59
N GLN A 171 0.05 3.28 -29.89
CA GLN A 171 0.66 4.29 -29.02
C GLN A 171 -0.05 5.65 -29.09
N THR A 172 -0.83 5.92 -30.15
CA THR A 172 -1.65 7.13 -30.23
C THR A 172 -2.78 7.04 -29.21
N ILE A 173 -3.47 5.89 -29.18
CA ILE A 173 -4.54 5.60 -28.22
C ILE A 173 -3.96 5.52 -26.80
N ALA A 174 -2.83 4.83 -26.64
CA ALA A 174 -2.21 4.66 -25.33
C ALA A 174 -1.85 6.01 -24.69
N LYS A 175 -1.21 6.91 -25.43
CA LYS A 175 -0.84 8.25 -24.93
C LYS A 175 -2.05 9.13 -24.66
N ALA A 176 -3.05 9.11 -25.55
CA ALA A 176 -4.27 9.92 -25.37
C ALA A 176 -5.06 9.55 -24.11
N ASN A 177 -4.98 8.29 -23.65
CA ASN A 177 -5.74 7.76 -22.52
C ASN A 177 -4.86 7.34 -21.33
N GLY A 178 -3.59 7.67 -21.32
CA GLY A 178 -2.67 7.34 -20.21
C GLY A 178 -2.47 5.82 -19.99
N LEU A 179 -2.59 5.00 -21.06
CA LEU A 179 -2.55 3.54 -20.95
C LEU A 179 -1.11 3.02 -20.90
N ARG A 180 -0.55 2.95 -19.72
CA ARG A 180 0.78 2.39 -19.43
C ARG A 180 0.81 1.65 -18.11
N LYS A 181 1.88 0.93 -17.85
CA LYS A 181 2.15 0.39 -16.52
C LYS A 181 2.56 1.55 -15.59
N TYR A 182 1.88 1.68 -14.45
CA TYR A 182 2.19 2.63 -13.38
C TYR A 182 2.86 1.93 -12.21
N GLY A 183 2.30 0.81 -11.76
CA GLY A 183 2.70 0.15 -10.51
C GLY A 183 2.09 0.84 -9.28
N PHE A 184 2.03 0.09 -8.17
CA PHE A 184 1.39 0.57 -6.94
C PHE A 184 2.09 0.01 -5.70
N HIS A 185 1.61 0.32 -4.51
CA HIS A 185 2.26 0.10 -3.23
C HIS A 185 3.60 0.87 -3.09
N GLY A 186 3.82 1.90 -3.90
CA GLY A 186 5.08 2.65 -3.93
C GLY A 186 5.43 3.31 -2.60
N ILE A 187 4.43 3.79 -1.85
CA ILE A 187 4.64 4.34 -0.50
C ILE A 187 5.26 3.28 0.41
N SER A 188 4.74 2.05 0.36
CA SER A 188 5.30 0.91 1.08
C SER A 188 6.71 0.56 0.59
N TYR A 189 6.94 0.49 -0.72
CA TYR A 189 8.26 0.17 -1.27
C TYR A 189 9.33 1.22 -0.94
N SER A 190 8.97 2.48 -0.92
CA SER A 190 9.87 3.56 -0.48
C SER A 190 10.28 3.39 0.97
N PHE A 191 9.32 3.10 1.86
CA PHE A 191 9.57 2.80 3.26
C PHE A 191 10.48 1.58 3.44
N ILE A 192 10.17 0.47 2.73
CA ILE A 192 10.94 -0.78 2.81
C ILE A 192 12.38 -0.57 2.33
N LEU A 193 12.58 0.13 1.20
CA LEU A 193 13.91 0.43 0.68
C LEU A 193 14.77 1.14 1.72
N ARG A 194 14.23 2.20 2.34
CA ARG A 194 14.94 2.97 3.37
C ARG A 194 15.28 2.11 4.58
N SER A 195 14.28 1.43 5.16
CA SER A 195 14.45 0.61 6.36
C SER A 195 15.43 -0.54 6.14
N VAL A 196 15.37 -1.19 4.97
CA VAL A 196 16.29 -2.29 4.63
C VAL A 196 17.70 -1.78 4.33
N ALA A 197 17.84 -0.65 3.62
CA ALA A 197 19.15 -0.06 3.36
C ALA A 197 19.85 0.34 4.68
N GLU A 198 19.11 0.95 5.61
CA GLU A 198 19.59 1.27 6.95
C GLU A 198 20.01 0.00 7.71
N PHE A 199 19.16 -1.04 7.72
CA PHE A 199 19.47 -2.33 8.35
C PHE A 199 20.73 -2.97 7.77
N LEU A 200 20.90 -2.92 6.43
CA LEU A 200 22.08 -3.46 5.74
C LEU A 200 23.31 -2.54 5.85
N GLN A 201 23.18 -1.36 6.45
CA GLN A 201 24.23 -0.32 6.51
C GLN A 201 24.77 0.03 5.11
N LYS A 202 23.85 0.12 4.12
CA LYS A 202 24.17 0.36 2.71
C LYS A 202 23.42 1.58 2.21
N PRO A 203 24.07 2.47 1.42
CA PRO A 203 23.35 3.59 0.79
C PRO A 203 22.17 3.10 -0.05
N GLN A 204 21.02 3.81 0.00
CA GLN A 204 19.83 3.43 -0.75
C GLN A 204 20.12 3.29 -2.24
N GLU A 205 20.87 4.26 -2.81
CA GLU A 205 21.26 4.31 -4.22
C GLU A 205 22.25 3.20 -4.66
N LYS A 206 22.63 2.32 -3.76
CA LYS A 206 23.47 1.13 -4.02
C LYS A 206 22.77 -0.16 -3.65
N THR A 207 21.51 -0.10 -3.24
CA THR A 207 20.75 -1.23 -2.68
C THR A 207 19.89 -1.88 -3.76
N ASN A 208 20.02 -3.21 -3.91
CA ASN A 208 19.30 -4.04 -4.86
C ASN A 208 18.37 -5.01 -4.12
N LEU A 209 17.07 -4.88 -4.31
CA LEU A 209 16.06 -5.66 -3.59
C LEU A 209 15.05 -6.32 -4.52
N ILE A 210 14.57 -7.48 -4.11
CA ILE A 210 13.30 -8.07 -4.58
C ILE A 210 12.34 -7.99 -3.39
N VAL A 211 11.30 -7.17 -3.50
CA VAL A 211 10.40 -6.88 -2.40
C VAL A 211 9.00 -7.40 -2.70
N MET A 212 8.47 -8.22 -1.80
CA MET A 212 7.12 -8.77 -1.85
C MET A 212 6.25 -8.07 -0.81
N HIS A 213 5.36 -7.19 -1.25
CA HIS A 213 4.30 -6.63 -0.40
C HIS A 213 3.06 -7.51 -0.56
N ILE A 214 2.85 -8.44 0.37
CA ILE A 214 1.77 -9.42 0.31
C ILE A 214 0.76 -9.14 1.43
N GLY A 215 -0.42 -8.70 1.01
CA GLY A 215 -1.58 -8.44 1.87
C GLY A 215 -2.86 -8.91 1.19
N SER A 216 -4.02 -8.32 1.51
CA SER A 216 -5.27 -8.55 0.75
C SER A 216 -5.12 -8.12 -0.71
N GLY A 217 -4.34 -7.08 -0.98
CA GLY A 217 -3.71 -6.80 -2.26
C GLY A 217 -2.26 -7.25 -2.21
N ALA A 218 -1.75 -7.78 -3.31
CA ALA A 218 -0.40 -8.31 -3.38
C ALA A 218 0.36 -7.75 -4.59
N SER A 219 1.61 -7.39 -4.38
CA SER A 219 2.53 -7.04 -5.46
C SER A 219 3.97 -7.42 -5.12
N ILE A 220 4.80 -7.49 -6.14
CA ILE A 220 6.24 -7.69 -6.02
C ILE A 220 6.94 -6.64 -6.87
N CYS A 221 8.02 -6.06 -6.36
CA CYS A 221 8.80 -5.02 -7.00
C CYS A 221 10.28 -5.39 -7.01
N VAL A 222 10.97 -5.07 -8.08
CA VAL A 222 12.43 -5.13 -8.17
C VAL A 222 13.00 -3.72 -8.11
N ILE A 223 13.91 -3.54 -7.17
CA ILE A 223 14.63 -2.28 -6.93
C ILE A 223 16.09 -2.50 -7.29
N LYS A 224 16.62 -1.72 -8.20
CA LYS A 224 18.02 -1.70 -8.59
C LYS A 224 18.62 -0.34 -8.27
N GLU A 225 19.70 -0.33 -7.49
CA GLU A 225 20.39 0.90 -7.12
C GLU A 225 19.41 1.98 -6.58
N GLY A 226 18.52 1.54 -5.67
CA GLY A 226 17.52 2.40 -5.04
C GLY A 226 16.32 2.80 -5.93
N LYS A 227 16.23 2.32 -7.17
CA LYS A 227 15.19 2.69 -8.14
C LYS A 227 14.30 1.51 -8.50
N SER A 228 12.99 1.73 -8.54
CA SER A 228 12.07 0.74 -9.11
C SER A 228 12.36 0.58 -10.60
N ILE A 229 12.72 -0.64 -11.03
CA ILE A 229 12.94 -0.94 -12.45
C ILE A 229 11.84 -1.82 -13.03
N ASP A 230 11.02 -2.45 -12.20
CA ASP A 230 9.78 -3.15 -12.56
C ASP A 230 8.94 -3.47 -11.31
N THR A 231 7.65 -3.69 -11.53
CA THR A 231 6.71 -4.15 -10.51
C THR A 231 5.61 -5.00 -11.13
N SER A 232 4.96 -5.86 -10.35
CA SER A 232 3.93 -6.77 -10.87
C SER A 232 2.62 -6.08 -11.23
N MET A 233 2.21 -5.05 -10.50
CA MET A 233 1.00 -4.30 -10.83
C MET A 233 1.20 -3.45 -12.10
N GLY A 234 0.12 -3.25 -12.85
CA GLY A 234 0.13 -2.67 -14.19
C GLY A 234 -0.48 -1.28 -14.28
N LEU A 235 -1.44 -1.13 -15.20
CA LEU A 235 -2.28 0.07 -15.35
C LEU A 235 -3.06 0.34 -14.05
N THR A 236 -3.53 -0.73 -13.42
CA THR A 236 -4.28 -0.72 -12.16
C THR A 236 -3.68 -1.75 -11.19
N PRO A 237 -4.08 -1.74 -9.91
CA PRO A 237 -3.67 -2.78 -8.95
C PRO A 237 -4.22 -4.19 -9.23
N LEU A 238 -4.93 -4.39 -10.34
CA LEU A 238 -5.49 -5.70 -10.73
C LEU A 238 -4.43 -6.65 -11.27
N ALA A 239 -3.49 -6.15 -12.09
CA ALA A 239 -2.45 -6.98 -12.73
C ALA A 239 -1.46 -7.55 -11.71
N GLY A 240 -0.76 -8.60 -12.11
CA GLY A 240 0.29 -9.24 -11.36
C GLY A 240 -0.20 -10.39 -10.46
N LEU A 241 0.10 -10.31 -9.18
CA LEU A 241 -0.24 -11.36 -8.22
C LEU A 241 -1.75 -11.42 -7.92
N PRO A 242 -2.34 -12.60 -7.75
CA PRO A 242 -3.69 -12.71 -7.25
C PRO A 242 -3.78 -12.14 -5.82
N GLY A 243 -4.93 -11.56 -5.51
CA GLY A 243 -5.23 -11.04 -4.18
C GLY A 243 -6.42 -11.75 -3.53
N ALA A 244 -6.91 -11.22 -2.41
CA ALA A 244 -8.08 -11.77 -1.73
C ALA A 244 -9.31 -11.87 -2.65
N THR A 245 -9.56 -10.83 -3.44
CA THR A 245 -10.73 -10.72 -4.34
C THR A 245 -10.33 -10.41 -5.78
N ARG A 246 -9.03 -10.20 -6.07
CA ARG A 246 -8.50 -9.83 -7.38
C ARG A 246 -7.88 -11.02 -8.08
N SER A 247 -8.12 -11.13 -9.39
CA SER A 247 -7.64 -12.25 -10.20
C SER A 247 -6.11 -12.30 -10.35
N GLY A 248 -5.44 -11.15 -10.34
CA GLY A 248 -4.08 -11.03 -10.86
C GLY A 248 -4.05 -11.18 -12.38
N ASP A 249 -2.89 -11.56 -12.93
CA ASP A 249 -2.70 -11.76 -14.37
C ASP A 249 -3.55 -12.90 -14.89
N ILE A 250 -4.29 -12.61 -15.97
CA ILE A 250 -5.10 -13.56 -16.74
C ILE A 250 -4.89 -13.31 -18.22
N ASP A 251 -5.30 -14.26 -19.06
CA ASP A 251 -5.45 -14.02 -20.48
C ASP A 251 -6.56 -12.97 -20.71
N PRO A 252 -6.29 -11.84 -21.40
CA PRO A 252 -7.28 -10.79 -21.64
C PRO A 252 -8.55 -11.30 -22.32
N SER A 253 -8.46 -12.34 -23.15
CA SER A 253 -9.60 -12.94 -23.84
C SER A 253 -10.56 -13.67 -22.92
N LEU A 254 -10.11 -14.08 -21.73
CA LEU A 254 -10.94 -14.75 -20.71
C LEU A 254 -12.16 -13.92 -20.34
N VAL A 255 -12.03 -12.57 -20.35
CA VAL A 255 -13.14 -11.66 -20.03
C VAL A 255 -14.34 -11.90 -20.95
N PHE A 256 -14.12 -12.12 -22.25
CA PHE A 256 -15.19 -12.35 -23.24
C PHE A 256 -15.84 -13.73 -23.11
N HIS A 257 -15.12 -14.70 -22.51
CA HIS A 257 -15.67 -16.05 -22.23
C HIS A 257 -16.34 -16.12 -20.87
N TYR A 258 -15.95 -15.25 -19.94
CA TYR A 258 -16.47 -15.25 -18.57
C TYR A 258 -17.84 -14.53 -18.47
N THR A 259 -18.07 -13.49 -19.27
CA THR A 259 -19.33 -12.77 -19.34
C THR A 259 -19.55 -12.15 -20.72
N SER A 260 -20.76 -12.33 -21.27
CA SER A 260 -21.21 -11.66 -22.50
C SER A 260 -21.39 -10.14 -22.32
N ASP A 261 -21.47 -9.67 -21.08
CA ASP A 261 -21.75 -8.29 -20.70
C ASP A 261 -20.52 -7.55 -20.16
N ALA A 262 -19.33 -8.01 -20.54
CA ALA A 262 -18.03 -7.52 -20.01
C ALA A 262 -17.93 -6.00 -20.01
N GLY A 263 -18.30 -5.33 -21.09
CA GLY A 263 -18.20 -3.87 -21.23
C GLY A 263 -19.43 -3.09 -20.72
N LYS A 264 -20.49 -3.75 -20.25
CA LYS A 264 -21.64 -3.05 -19.66
C LYS A 264 -21.30 -2.52 -18.28
N LEU A 265 -21.98 -1.44 -17.88
CA LEU A 265 -21.87 -0.93 -16.52
C LEU A 265 -22.27 -1.98 -15.50
N SER A 266 -21.50 -2.12 -14.45
CA SER A 266 -21.80 -2.98 -13.32
C SER A 266 -23.06 -2.46 -12.59
N PRO A 267 -23.90 -3.35 -12.01
CA PRO A 267 -24.97 -2.95 -11.10
C PRO A 267 -24.50 -2.14 -9.88
N THR A 268 -23.21 -2.19 -9.54
CA THR A 268 -22.63 -1.41 -8.45
C THR A 268 -22.01 -0.08 -8.91
N ALA A 269 -22.07 0.24 -10.21
CA ALA A 269 -21.65 1.54 -10.73
C ALA A 269 -22.59 2.66 -10.20
N THR A 270 -22.01 3.81 -9.91
CA THR A 270 -22.75 5.03 -9.54
C THR A 270 -22.58 6.10 -10.61
N LYS A 271 -23.21 7.27 -10.42
CA LYS A 271 -23.00 8.41 -11.34
C LYS A 271 -21.57 8.94 -11.29
N GLU A 272 -20.93 8.81 -10.12
CA GLU A 272 -19.60 9.31 -9.85
C GLU A 272 -18.52 8.22 -10.05
N MET A 273 -18.90 6.94 -10.01
CA MET A 273 -17.95 5.83 -10.14
C MET A 273 -18.45 4.84 -11.20
N HIS A 274 -17.93 4.97 -12.41
CA HIS A 274 -18.27 4.10 -13.53
C HIS A 274 -17.33 2.89 -13.56
N ILE A 275 -17.86 1.70 -13.30
CA ILE A 275 -17.13 0.43 -13.41
C ILE A 275 -17.87 -0.52 -14.34
N SER A 276 -17.12 -1.27 -15.16
CA SER A 276 -17.70 -2.31 -16.00
C SER A 276 -17.98 -3.58 -15.21
N THR A 277 -18.83 -4.44 -15.74
CA THR A 277 -19.10 -5.77 -15.19
C THR A 277 -17.81 -6.58 -15.07
N ALA A 278 -16.93 -6.50 -16.07
CA ALA A 278 -15.63 -7.17 -16.05
C ALA A 278 -14.72 -6.68 -14.90
N GLU A 279 -14.62 -5.37 -14.70
CA GLU A 279 -13.83 -4.80 -13.61
C GLU A 279 -14.36 -5.25 -12.24
N GLU A 280 -15.68 -5.26 -12.05
CA GLU A 280 -16.27 -5.74 -10.81
C GLU A 280 -15.93 -7.22 -10.56
N ILE A 281 -16.07 -8.08 -11.57
CA ILE A 281 -15.76 -9.49 -11.47
C ILE A 281 -14.28 -9.71 -11.10
N LEU A 282 -13.38 -9.09 -11.84
CA LEU A 282 -11.94 -9.31 -11.69
C LEU A 282 -11.37 -8.70 -10.41
N ASN A 283 -11.94 -7.61 -9.91
CA ASN A 283 -11.49 -6.94 -8.69
C ASN A 283 -12.16 -7.41 -7.40
N LYS A 284 -13.46 -7.81 -7.46
CA LYS A 284 -14.26 -8.07 -6.25
C LYS A 284 -14.77 -9.51 -6.12
N LYS A 285 -14.85 -10.27 -7.23
CA LYS A 285 -15.44 -11.60 -7.29
C LYS A 285 -14.46 -12.69 -7.73
N SER A 286 -13.16 -12.40 -7.68
CA SER A 286 -12.06 -13.28 -8.07
C SER A 286 -11.12 -13.57 -6.90
N GLY A 287 -9.87 -13.88 -7.18
CA GLY A 287 -8.84 -14.16 -6.18
C GLY A 287 -9.10 -15.44 -5.40
N TRP A 288 -8.39 -15.57 -4.26
CA TRP A 288 -8.56 -16.78 -3.45
C TRP A 288 -9.95 -16.88 -2.82
N LYS A 289 -10.65 -15.76 -2.60
CA LYS A 289 -12.05 -15.80 -2.14
C LYS A 289 -12.96 -16.58 -3.09
N ALA A 290 -12.79 -16.42 -4.40
CA ALA A 290 -13.58 -17.13 -5.39
C ALA A 290 -13.33 -18.65 -5.37
N LEU A 291 -12.15 -19.08 -4.96
CA LEU A 291 -11.78 -20.50 -4.85
C LEU A 291 -12.19 -21.11 -3.52
N THR A 292 -12.04 -20.38 -2.41
CA THR A 292 -12.12 -20.92 -1.05
C THR A 292 -13.32 -20.40 -0.24
N GLY A 293 -13.95 -19.31 -0.67
CA GLY A 293 -15.01 -18.62 0.06
C GLY A 293 -14.49 -17.64 1.13
N THR A 294 -13.21 -17.73 1.54
CA THR A 294 -12.63 -16.82 2.54
C THR A 294 -11.72 -15.78 1.94
N THR A 295 -11.63 -14.62 2.59
CA THR A 295 -10.61 -13.60 2.33
C THR A 295 -9.44 -13.67 3.32
N ASP A 296 -9.56 -14.47 4.36
CA ASP A 296 -8.52 -14.66 5.37
C ASP A 296 -7.47 -15.65 4.87
N PHE A 297 -6.27 -15.15 4.57
CA PHE A 297 -5.18 -15.99 4.11
C PHE A 297 -4.61 -16.91 5.21
N ALA A 298 -4.87 -16.60 6.49
CA ALA A 298 -4.45 -17.49 7.58
C ALA A 298 -5.20 -18.83 7.56
N GLU A 299 -6.42 -18.88 7.01
CA GLU A 299 -7.15 -20.14 6.79
C GLU A 299 -6.59 -20.96 5.60
N ILE A 300 -5.89 -20.29 4.69
CA ILE A 300 -5.34 -20.88 3.45
C ILE A 300 -3.90 -21.36 3.67
N ALA A 301 -3.08 -20.56 4.32
CA ALA A 301 -1.65 -20.82 4.54
C ALA A 301 -1.42 -21.65 5.81
N VAL A 302 -1.91 -22.88 5.81
CA VAL A 302 -1.79 -23.85 6.90
C VAL A 302 -1.19 -25.16 6.42
N GLU A 303 -0.51 -25.91 7.30
CA GLU A 303 0.14 -27.19 6.98
C GLU A 303 -0.88 -28.25 6.52
N SER A 304 -2.10 -28.19 7.04
CA SER A 304 -3.18 -29.09 6.69
C SER A 304 -4.38 -28.29 6.18
N PRO A 305 -4.42 -27.97 4.89
CA PRO A 305 -5.49 -27.16 4.31
C PRO A 305 -6.88 -27.77 4.51
N PRO A 306 -7.92 -26.95 4.80
CA PRO A 306 -9.29 -27.43 5.01
C PRO A 306 -9.88 -28.15 3.80
N SER A 307 -9.42 -27.86 2.59
CA SER A 307 -9.85 -28.48 1.35
C SER A 307 -8.80 -28.35 0.23
N GLU A 308 -8.96 -29.13 -0.84
CA GLU A 308 -8.14 -29.01 -2.04
C GLU A 308 -8.18 -27.60 -2.66
N ALA A 309 -9.30 -26.88 -2.54
CA ALA A 309 -9.43 -25.52 -3.02
C ALA A 309 -8.54 -24.54 -2.23
N HIS A 310 -8.40 -24.72 -0.92
CA HIS A 310 -7.49 -23.91 -0.09
C HIS A 310 -6.03 -24.21 -0.47
N LYS A 311 -5.68 -25.48 -0.62
CA LYS A 311 -4.35 -25.88 -1.10
C LYS A 311 -4.05 -25.27 -2.47
N LEU A 312 -4.99 -25.37 -3.42
CA LEU A 312 -4.85 -24.80 -4.76
C LEU A 312 -4.64 -23.28 -4.71
N ALA A 313 -5.40 -22.55 -3.88
CA ALA A 313 -5.25 -21.10 -3.72
C ALA A 313 -3.86 -20.71 -3.21
N PHE A 314 -3.32 -21.47 -2.24
CA PHE A 314 -1.95 -21.29 -1.75
C PHE A 314 -0.92 -21.57 -2.86
N ASP A 315 -1.04 -22.69 -3.55
CA ASP A 315 -0.11 -23.11 -4.59
C ASP A 315 -0.10 -22.11 -5.77
N ILE A 316 -1.26 -21.58 -6.17
CA ILE A 316 -1.35 -20.52 -7.20
C ILE A 316 -0.57 -19.27 -6.78
N LEU A 317 -0.75 -18.78 -5.55
CA LEU A 317 -0.02 -17.60 -5.09
C LEU A 317 1.48 -17.85 -5.07
N VAL A 318 1.92 -19.00 -4.55
CA VAL A 318 3.33 -19.40 -4.53
C VAL A 318 3.90 -19.46 -5.95
N ASP A 319 3.20 -20.10 -6.90
CA ASP A 319 3.64 -20.21 -8.30
C ASP A 319 3.82 -18.84 -8.96
N ARG A 320 2.86 -17.95 -8.80
CA ARG A 320 2.94 -16.59 -9.36
C ARG A 320 4.09 -15.78 -8.76
N ILE A 321 4.30 -15.84 -7.45
CA ILE A 321 5.43 -15.17 -6.78
C ILE A 321 6.77 -15.72 -7.32
N LEU A 322 6.92 -17.02 -7.47
CA LEU A 322 8.14 -17.64 -8.00
C LEU A 322 8.49 -17.15 -9.41
N GLY A 323 7.47 -17.00 -10.27
CA GLY A 323 7.67 -16.44 -11.61
C GLY A 323 8.30 -15.06 -11.57
N TYR A 324 7.80 -14.18 -10.68
CA TYR A 324 8.35 -12.85 -10.50
C TYR A 324 9.74 -12.86 -9.83
N ILE A 325 9.97 -13.68 -8.81
CA ILE A 325 11.30 -13.81 -8.19
C ILE A 325 12.34 -14.20 -9.24
N GLY A 326 12.05 -15.21 -10.06
CA GLY A 326 12.95 -15.66 -11.13
C GLY A 326 13.25 -14.57 -12.15
N ASN A 327 12.21 -13.89 -12.65
CA ASN A 327 12.34 -12.75 -13.57
C ASN A 327 13.20 -11.64 -12.95
N TYR A 328 12.91 -11.23 -11.73
CA TYR A 328 13.57 -10.12 -11.07
C TYR A 328 14.99 -10.43 -10.64
N TYR A 329 15.27 -11.67 -10.27
CA TYR A 329 16.63 -12.14 -10.02
C TYR A 329 17.51 -11.98 -11.27
N VAL A 330 16.98 -12.35 -12.45
CA VAL A 330 17.68 -12.17 -13.72
C VAL A 330 17.83 -10.71 -14.09
N LYS A 331 16.81 -9.86 -13.88
CA LYS A 331 16.90 -8.41 -14.13
C LYS A 331 17.97 -7.71 -13.28
N LEU A 332 18.26 -8.23 -12.09
CA LEU A 332 19.34 -7.75 -11.23
C LEU A 332 20.70 -8.39 -11.57
N GLY A 333 20.76 -9.30 -12.57
CA GLY A 333 21.99 -10.02 -12.91
C GLY A 333 22.48 -10.95 -11.80
N GLY A 334 21.61 -11.36 -10.88
CA GLY A 334 21.94 -12.15 -9.69
C GLY A 334 22.50 -11.31 -8.52
N GLU A 335 22.69 -10.01 -8.70
CA GLU A 335 23.18 -9.09 -7.67
C GLU A 335 22.03 -8.59 -6.78
N VAL A 336 21.55 -9.47 -5.91
CA VAL A 336 20.44 -9.22 -4.99
C VAL A 336 20.96 -9.11 -3.56
N ASP A 337 20.81 -7.96 -2.92
CA ASP A 337 21.18 -7.78 -1.51
C ASP A 337 20.20 -8.51 -0.58
N ALA A 338 18.90 -8.36 -0.85
CA ALA A 338 17.88 -9.04 -0.06
C ALA A 338 16.60 -9.36 -0.86
N LEU A 339 16.00 -10.50 -0.48
CA LEU A 339 14.61 -10.85 -0.74
C LEU A 339 13.79 -10.43 0.49
N VAL A 340 12.82 -9.54 0.33
CA VAL A 340 12.11 -8.92 1.44
C VAL A 340 10.64 -9.31 1.43
N PHE A 341 10.16 -9.83 2.56
CA PHE A 341 8.75 -10.10 2.82
C PHE A 341 8.14 -8.94 3.61
N ALA A 342 7.05 -8.40 3.12
CA ALA A 342 6.36 -7.26 3.71
C ALA A 342 4.84 -7.36 3.48
N GLY A 343 4.08 -6.47 4.09
CA GLY A 343 2.62 -6.52 4.11
C GLY A 343 2.09 -7.63 5.02
N GLY A 344 0.85 -7.51 5.45
CA GLY A 344 0.33 -8.32 6.55
C GLY A 344 0.45 -9.83 6.39
N ILE A 345 0.38 -10.36 5.15
CA ILE A 345 0.58 -11.79 4.86
C ILE A 345 2.07 -12.12 4.81
N GLY A 346 2.86 -11.30 4.11
CA GLY A 346 4.31 -11.49 4.02
C GLY A 346 5.00 -11.47 5.39
N GLU A 347 4.56 -10.57 6.27
CA GLU A 347 5.06 -10.44 7.63
C GLU A 347 4.66 -11.61 8.55
N LYS A 348 3.43 -12.14 8.42
CA LYS A 348 2.86 -13.09 9.39
C LYS A 348 2.91 -14.56 8.96
N SER A 349 2.94 -14.85 7.65
CA SER A 349 2.85 -16.24 7.15
C SER A 349 4.23 -16.91 7.08
N ALA A 350 4.63 -17.56 8.16
CA ALA A 350 5.88 -18.37 8.20
C ALA A 350 5.88 -19.49 7.15
N LEU A 351 4.72 -20.12 6.90
CA LEU A 351 4.59 -21.17 5.89
C LEU A 351 4.86 -20.64 4.47
N LEU A 352 4.31 -19.47 4.12
CA LEU A 352 4.55 -18.87 2.80
C LEU A 352 6.05 -18.57 2.59
N ARG A 353 6.70 -17.96 3.58
CA ARG A 353 8.13 -17.64 3.52
C ARG A 353 8.99 -18.89 3.42
N ARG A 354 8.69 -19.93 4.21
CA ARG A 354 9.38 -21.23 4.15
C ARG A 354 9.24 -21.86 2.78
N THR A 355 8.01 -21.97 2.26
CA THR A 355 7.72 -22.59 0.96
C THR A 355 8.46 -21.90 -0.18
N LEU A 356 8.41 -20.56 -0.24
CA LEU A 356 9.11 -19.78 -1.27
C LEU A 356 10.63 -19.95 -1.17
N SER A 357 11.19 -19.87 0.04
CA SER A 357 12.62 -20.02 0.27
C SER A 357 13.13 -21.41 -0.13
N GLU A 358 12.35 -22.45 0.14
CA GLU A 358 12.69 -23.82 -0.27
C GLU A 358 12.72 -23.99 -1.79
N LYS A 359 11.77 -23.38 -2.49
CA LYS A 359 11.72 -23.41 -3.96
C LYS A 359 12.82 -22.53 -4.61
N CYS A 360 13.31 -21.54 -3.90
CA CYS A 360 14.37 -20.62 -4.36
C CYS A 360 15.79 -21.01 -3.91
N LYS A 361 16.01 -22.22 -3.38
CA LYS A 361 17.34 -22.70 -2.93
C LYS A 361 18.43 -22.59 -4.02
N SER A 362 18.08 -22.82 -5.28
CA SER A 362 19.00 -22.68 -6.41
C SER A 362 19.54 -21.25 -6.61
N LEU A 363 18.84 -20.25 -6.08
CA LEU A 363 19.24 -18.84 -6.10
C LEU A 363 20.08 -18.45 -4.87
N GLY A 364 20.45 -19.40 -4.03
CA GLY A 364 21.19 -19.17 -2.79
C GLY A 364 20.31 -18.65 -1.64
N ILE A 365 18.98 -18.67 -1.80
CA ILE A 365 18.02 -18.24 -0.79
C ILE A 365 17.78 -19.37 0.20
N ALA A 366 18.04 -19.11 1.49
CA ALA A 366 17.79 -20.05 2.57
C ALA A 366 17.44 -19.30 3.86
N ILE A 367 16.49 -19.86 4.63
CA ILE A 367 16.03 -19.27 5.88
C ILE A 367 16.40 -20.16 7.08
N ASP A 368 16.53 -19.51 8.23
CA ASP A 368 16.54 -20.14 9.54
C ASP A 368 15.10 -20.40 9.97
N SER A 369 14.76 -21.64 10.29
CA SER A 369 13.38 -22.03 10.59
C SER A 369 12.89 -21.40 11.90
N GLU A 370 13.73 -21.32 12.93
CA GLU A 370 13.35 -20.76 14.23
C GLU A 370 13.11 -19.25 14.12
N ALA A 371 14.02 -18.53 13.45
CA ALA A 371 13.88 -17.09 13.20
C ALA A 371 12.63 -16.78 12.36
N ASN A 372 12.34 -17.60 11.35
CA ASN A 372 11.16 -17.49 10.53
C ASN A 372 9.85 -17.67 11.31
N ASP A 373 9.78 -18.71 12.15
CA ASP A 373 8.56 -19.04 12.91
C ASP A 373 8.30 -18.03 14.04
N LYS A 374 9.37 -17.50 14.66
CA LYS A 374 9.25 -16.43 15.67
C LYS A 374 8.72 -15.11 15.07
N GLY A 375 9.08 -14.81 13.81
CA GLY A 375 8.75 -13.52 13.18
C GLY A 375 9.43 -12.31 13.85
N PRO A 376 9.15 -11.07 13.40
CA PRO A 376 9.68 -9.85 14.02
C PRO A 376 8.98 -9.54 15.36
N GLU A 377 9.68 -8.86 16.25
CA GLU A 377 9.12 -8.27 17.48
C GLU A 377 8.37 -6.97 17.14
N ASP A 378 7.52 -6.47 18.05
CA ASP A 378 6.65 -5.32 17.77
C ASP A 378 7.42 -4.03 17.44
N ASP A 379 8.63 -3.86 17.97
CA ASP A 379 9.54 -2.73 17.78
C ASP A 379 10.62 -2.98 16.70
N GLU A 380 10.67 -4.16 16.13
CA GLU A 380 11.67 -4.56 15.12
C GLU A 380 11.15 -4.28 13.71
N THR A 381 11.55 -3.17 13.10
CA THR A 381 11.11 -2.82 11.74
C THR A 381 11.60 -3.82 10.68
N VAL A 382 12.85 -4.28 10.78
CA VAL A 382 13.45 -5.25 9.85
C VAL A 382 14.08 -6.38 10.61
N LYS A 383 13.64 -7.62 10.30
CA LYS A 383 14.21 -8.84 10.85
C LYS A 383 14.89 -9.69 9.80
N ASP A 384 16.10 -10.11 10.10
CA ASP A 384 16.81 -11.09 9.30
C ASP A 384 16.42 -12.52 9.69
N ILE A 385 15.95 -13.27 8.71
CA ILE A 385 15.61 -14.70 8.85
C ILE A 385 16.50 -15.58 7.98
N SER A 386 17.61 -15.06 7.47
CA SER A 386 18.53 -15.82 6.62
C SER A 386 19.20 -16.96 7.38
N LYS A 387 19.46 -18.08 6.73
CA LYS A 387 20.24 -19.16 7.29
C LYS A 387 21.75 -18.88 7.14
N GLY A 388 22.35 -18.37 8.21
CA GLY A 388 23.81 -18.12 8.29
C GLY A 388 24.29 -16.97 7.39
N ALA A 389 25.58 -16.67 7.44
CA ALA A 389 26.24 -15.69 6.58
C ALA A 389 26.54 -16.30 5.19
N GLY A 390 25.52 -16.71 4.46
CA GLY A 390 25.66 -17.36 3.15
C GLY A 390 26.15 -16.41 2.04
N LYS A 391 26.54 -16.97 0.89
CA LYS A 391 26.90 -16.19 -0.31
C LYS A 391 25.68 -15.71 -1.11
N GLY A 392 24.45 -16.03 -0.68
CA GLY A 392 23.20 -15.66 -1.35
C GLY A 392 22.57 -14.39 -0.78
N PRO A 393 21.43 -13.96 -1.39
CA PRO A 393 20.67 -12.82 -0.88
C PRO A 393 20.24 -13.02 0.58
N ARG A 394 20.21 -11.93 1.35
CA ARG A 394 19.57 -11.95 2.68
C ARG A 394 18.07 -12.20 2.49
N VAL A 395 17.45 -12.83 3.47
CA VAL A 395 15.99 -12.99 3.53
C VAL A 395 15.47 -12.21 4.73
N LEU A 396 14.70 -11.18 4.46
CA LEU A 396 14.28 -10.22 5.47
C LEU A 396 12.75 -10.18 5.57
N ILE A 397 12.26 -9.91 6.77
CA ILE A 397 10.88 -9.48 7.00
C ILE A 397 10.95 -7.98 7.31
N CYS A 398 10.14 -7.17 6.63
CA CYS A 398 10.00 -5.75 6.94
C CYS A 398 8.56 -5.44 7.34
N GLN A 399 8.37 -4.98 8.59
CA GLN A 399 7.07 -4.53 9.09
C GLN A 399 6.75 -3.17 8.47
N THR A 400 5.72 -3.15 7.61
CA THR A 400 5.36 -1.94 6.87
C THR A 400 4.52 -0.98 7.70
N ASN A 401 4.82 0.30 7.60
CA ASN A 401 4.02 1.38 8.17
C ASN A 401 3.78 2.48 7.13
N GLU A 402 2.74 2.28 6.30
CA GLU A 402 2.39 3.25 5.24
C GLU A 402 2.02 4.62 5.79
N GLN A 403 1.37 4.68 6.95
CA GLN A 403 0.99 5.95 7.59
C GLN A 403 2.22 6.75 8.03
N PHE A 404 3.20 6.06 8.62
CA PHE A 404 4.48 6.68 8.98
C PHE A 404 5.24 7.14 7.72
N ALA A 405 5.21 6.35 6.65
CA ALA A 405 5.83 6.72 5.37
C ALA A 405 5.27 8.04 4.79
N LEU A 406 3.96 8.29 4.93
CA LEU A 406 3.33 9.55 4.50
C LEU A 406 3.89 10.77 5.24
N THR A 407 4.34 10.61 6.47
CA THR A 407 4.85 11.72 7.28
C THR A 407 6.35 11.94 7.14
N GLN A 408 7.10 10.93 6.69
CA GLN A 408 8.56 10.99 6.49
C GLN A 408 9.01 11.62 5.16
N ALA A 409 8.12 11.83 4.22
CA ALA A 409 8.44 12.50 2.94
C ALA A 409 8.91 13.96 3.10
N ARG A 410 9.10 14.41 4.35
CA ARG A 410 9.71 15.70 4.73
C ARG A 410 11.21 15.79 4.48
N ASP A 411 11.92 14.67 4.30
CA ASP A 411 13.38 14.67 4.21
C ASP A 411 13.92 15.34 2.91
N ASN A 412 13.05 15.63 1.95
CA ASN A 412 13.34 16.58 0.88
C ASN A 412 12.94 18.00 1.32
N ASP A 413 13.71 18.57 2.24
CA ASP A 413 13.55 19.93 2.81
C ASP A 413 13.32 21.04 1.75
N GLU A 414 13.78 20.88 0.53
CA GLU A 414 13.59 21.84 -0.56
C GLU A 414 12.14 21.97 -1.00
N TRP A 415 11.32 20.88 -0.97
CA TRP A 415 9.95 20.93 -1.47
C TRP A 415 9.01 21.67 -0.52
N LEU A 416 9.10 21.40 0.79
CA LEU A 416 8.27 22.09 1.81
C LEU A 416 8.67 23.55 1.96
N THR A 417 9.95 23.88 1.87
CA THR A 417 10.44 25.26 1.92
C THR A 417 10.08 26.06 0.66
N CYS A 418 10.14 25.46 -0.52
CA CYS A 418 9.82 26.15 -1.78
C CYS A 418 8.32 26.33 -2.01
N ASN A 419 7.47 25.37 -1.64
CA ASN A 419 6.04 25.40 -2.00
C ASN A 419 5.11 25.88 -0.88
N LEU A 420 5.48 25.73 0.40
CA LEU A 420 4.66 26.18 1.51
C LEU A 420 5.06 27.57 2.07
N GLY A 421 6.08 28.22 1.50
CA GLY A 421 6.54 29.54 1.97
C GLY A 421 7.09 29.51 3.40
N LEU A 422 7.39 28.34 3.93
CA LEU A 422 8.03 28.15 5.22
C LEU A 422 9.53 28.32 5.00
N GLY A 423 10.06 29.49 5.34
CA GLY A 423 11.49 29.77 5.28
C GLY A 423 12.32 28.70 6.02
N PRO A 424 13.63 28.56 5.69
CA PRO A 424 14.45 27.52 6.28
C PRO A 424 14.45 27.63 7.81
N VAL A 425 13.91 26.62 8.47
CA VAL A 425 14.03 26.48 9.92
C VAL A 425 15.48 26.15 10.19
N LYS A 426 16.27 27.16 10.54
CA LYS A 426 17.61 26.96 11.08
C LYS A 426 17.47 26.26 12.43
N ILE A 427 17.68 24.95 12.44
CA ILE A 427 17.96 24.23 13.68
C ILE A 427 19.42 24.54 14.01
N SER A 428 19.65 25.44 14.98
CA SER A 428 20.97 25.54 15.62
C SER A 428 21.17 24.27 16.43
N LEU A 429 22.12 23.45 16.04
CA LEU A 429 22.73 22.44 16.90
C LEU A 429 23.67 23.20 17.86
N ASP A 430 23.22 23.49 19.05
CA ASP A 430 24.02 23.76 20.22
C ASP A 430 23.83 22.66 21.25
#